data_2b0e4ecd97f31ad6c71f505a9e1b8138
#
_entry.id   2b0e4ecd97f31ad6c71f505a9e1b8138
#
_cell.length_a   1.000
_cell.length_b   1.000
_cell.length_c   1.000
_cell.angle_alpha   90.00
_cell.angle_beta   90.00
_cell.angle_gamma   90.00
#
_symmetry.space_group_name_H-M   'P 1'
#
loop_
_entity.id
_entity.type
_entity.pdbx_description
1 polymer ?
#
loop_
_entity_poly.entity_id
_entity_poly.type
_entity_poly.pdbx_seq_one_letter_code
_entity_poly.pdbx_strand_id
1 'polypeptide(L)'
;MAAPSLVDLEVLSVWRGLARGGLLEARRADLALADLQAIPIQRVDHTALLGRCWELRHNLTIYDAAYVALAEALQVTMLTGDQRLASAPGPTCPIEVSKANRHRPDVP
;
A
#
# COMPACT_ATOMS: atom_id res chain seq x y z
N MET A 1 10.97 -0.75 7.82
CA MET A 1 9.75 -0.87 6.98
C MET A 1 10.15 -1.02 5.52
N ALA A 2 9.50 -1.90 4.80
CA ALA A 2 9.78 -2.13 3.39
C ALA A 2 8.49 -2.05 2.58
N ALA A 3 8.60 -1.67 1.32
CA ALA A 3 7.48 -1.61 0.39
C ALA A 3 7.99 -1.77 -1.05
N PRO A 4 7.13 -2.24 -1.97
CA PRO A 4 7.52 -2.25 -3.37
C PRO A 4 7.80 -0.82 -3.85
N SER A 5 8.68 -0.66 -4.83
CA SER A 5 9.06 0.66 -5.32
C SER A 5 7.86 1.48 -5.82
N LEU A 6 6.79 0.83 -6.22
CA LEU A 6 5.60 1.52 -6.72
C LEU A 6 4.87 2.33 -5.64
N VAL A 7 5.20 2.11 -4.36
CA VAL A 7 4.50 2.79 -3.25
C VAL A 7 4.50 4.31 -3.42
N ASP A 8 5.60 4.87 -3.87
CA ASP A 8 5.71 6.32 -4.00
C ASP A 8 4.72 6.86 -5.02
N LEU A 9 4.60 6.16 -6.14
CA LEU A 9 3.70 6.59 -7.20
C LEU A 9 2.24 6.42 -6.80
N GLU A 10 1.94 5.36 -6.04
CA GLU A 10 0.59 5.17 -5.55
C GLU A 10 0.18 6.27 -4.58
N VAL A 11 1.08 6.66 -3.68
CA VAL A 11 0.81 7.74 -2.73
C VAL A 11 0.58 9.05 -3.49
N LEU A 12 1.43 9.37 -4.46
CA LEU A 12 1.27 10.58 -5.26
C LEU A 12 -0.02 10.58 -6.05
N SER A 13 -0.44 9.42 -6.53
CA SER A 13 -1.69 9.29 -7.27
C SER A 13 -2.90 9.62 -6.39
N VAL A 14 -2.89 9.15 -5.14
CA VAL A 14 -3.95 9.45 -4.18
C VAL A 14 -3.95 10.96 -3.88
N TRP A 15 -2.79 11.56 -3.64
CA TRP A 15 -2.69 12.98 -3.33
C TRP A 15 -3.15 13.84 -4.50
N ARG A 16 -2.86 13.42 -5.72
CA ARG A 16 -3.31 14.13 -6.90
C ARG A 16 -4.84 14.16 -6.95
N GLY A 17 -5.48 13.04 -6.66
CA GLY A 17 -6.93 12.97 -6.60
C GLY A 17 -7.51 13.88 -5.53
N LEU A 18 -6.89 13.88 -4.34
CA LEU A 18 -7.35 14.75 -3.25
C LEU A 18 -7.17 16.22 -3.59
N ALA A 19 -6.07 16.58 -4.21
CA ALA A 19 -5.81 17.97 -4.58
C ALA A 19 -6.81 18.44 -5.63
N ARG A 20 -7.11 17.61 -6.62
CA ARG A 20 -8.08 17.96 -7.65
C ARG A 20 -9.49 18.10 -7.11
N GLY A 21 -9.81 17.35 -6.05
CA GLY A 21 -11.10 17.45 -5.40
C GLY A 21 -11.17 18.56 -4.35
N GLY A 22 -10.12 19.34 -4.19
CA GLY A 22 -10.10 20.42 -3.22
C GLY A 22 -9.90 19.98 -1.78
N LEU A 23 -9.55 18.72 -1.55
CA LEU A 23 -9.39 18.17 -0.21
C LEU A 23 -7.94 18.24 0.29
N LEU A 24 -7.00 18.64 -0.54
CA LEU A 24 -5.61 18.76 -0.16
C LEU A 24 -5.05 20.06 -0.72
N GLU A 25 -4.59 20.95 0.17
CA GLU A 25 -4.01 22.22 -0.26
C GLU A 25 -2.64 21.98 -0.87
N ALA A 26 -2.29 22.78 -1.87
CA ALA A 26 -1.02 22.66 -2.56
C ALA A 26 0.17 22.73 -1.61
N ARG A 27 0.15 23.64 -0.64
CA ARG A 27 1.24 23.78 0.31
C ARG A 27 1.41 22.52 1.16
N ARG A 28 0.29 21.93 1.58
CA ARG A 28 0.35 20.71 2.37
C ARG A 28 0.85 19.55 1.56
N ALA A 29 0.50 19.51 0.28
CA ALA A 29 0.98 18.46 -0.61
C ALA A 29 2.50 18.57 -0.78
N ASP A 30 3.03 19.79 -0.92
CA ASP A 30 4.47 20.00 -1.07
C ASP A 30 5.22 19.54 0.19
N LEU A 31 4.67 19.85 1.38
CA LEU A 31 5.28 19.43 2.63
C LEU A 31 5.22 17.91 2.79
N ALA A 32 4.10 17.31 2.42
CA ALA A 32 3.94 15.86 2.50
C ALA A 32 4.90 15.16 1.53
N LEU A 33 5.15 15.75 0.36
CA LEU A 33 6.10 15.18 -0.58
C LEU A 33 7.52 15.17 0.02
N ALA A 34 7.92 16.26 0.67
CA ALA A 34 9.22 16.31 1.32
C ALA A 34 9.33 15.25 2.41
N ASP A 35 8.25 15.07 3.17
CA ASP A 35 8.22 14.06 4.23
C ASP A 35 8.32 12.65 3.65
N LEU A 36 7.61 12.37 2.56
CA LEU A 36 7.66 11.06 1.91
C LEU A 36 9.09 10.74 1.44
N GLN A 37 9.77 11.74 0.88
CA GLN A 37 11.14 11.54 0.41
C GLN A 37 12.11 11.30 1.57
N ALA A 38 11.78 11.80 2.76
CA ALA A 38 12.63 11.65 3.94
C ALA A 38 12.33 10.39 4.76
N ILE A 39 11.17 9.77 4.59
CA ILE A 39 10.83 8.58 5.37
C ILE A 39 11.77 7.43 5.01
N PRO A 40 12.35 6.75 6.03
CA PRO A 40 13.28 5.66 5.77
C PRO A 40 12.56 4.36 5.43
N ILE A 41 11.87 4.33 4.30
CA ILE A 41 11.25 3.13 3.78
C ILE A 41 12.23 2.47 2.82
N GLN A 42 12.45 1.17 2.97
CA GLN A 42 13.23 0.41 2.03
C GLN A 42 12.34 0.10 0.82
N ARG A 43 12.60 0.75 -0.30
CA ARG A 43 11.86 0.50 -1.54
C ARG A 43 12.49 -0.68 -2.25
N VAL A 44 11.69 -1.67 -2.56
CA VAL A 44 12.18 -2.92 -3.14
C VAL A 44 11.70 -3.05 -4.58
N ASP A 45 12.63 -3.36 -5.48
CA ASP A 45 12.31 -3.60 -6.88
C ASP A 45 11.44 -4.84 -6.96
N HIS A 46 10.38 -4.79 -7.74
CA HIS A 46 9.42 -5.88 -7.83
C HIS A 46 9.74 -6.91 -8.91
N THR A 47 10.83 -6.75 -9.65
CA THR A 47 11.15 -7.67 -10.76
C THR A 47 11.18 -9.13 -10.31
N ALA A 48 11.80 -9.40 -9.17
CA ALA A 48 11.88 -10.75 -8.65
C ALA A 48 10.54 -11.30 -8.15
N LEU A 49 9.53 -10.44 -8.00
CA LEU A 49 8.24 -10.83 -7.47
C LEU A 49 7.19 -11.04 -8.56
N LEU A 50 7.53 -10.80 -9.83
CA LEU A 50 6.54 -10.83 -10.91
C LEU A 50 5.84 -12.16 -11.05
N GLY A 51 6.58 -13.26 -10.89
CA GLY A 51 5.98 -14.59 -10.98
C GLY A 51 4.91 -14.79 -9.93
N ARG A 52 5.19 -14.40 -8.69
CA ARG A 52 4.23 -14.55 -7.60
C ARG A 52 3.03 -13.62 -7.79
N CYS A 53 3.27 -12.40 -8.28
CA CYS A 53 2.18 -11.48 -8.58
C CYS A 53 1.22 -12.09 -9.60
N TRP A 54 1.77 -12.72 -10.62
CA TRP A 54 0.95 -13.34 -11.66
C TRP A 54 0.14 -14.50 -11.10
N GLU A 55 0.72 -15.30 -10.21
CA GLU A 55 0.01 -16.39 -9.55
C GLU A 55 -1.19 -15.88 -8.74
N LEU A 56 -1.08 -14.71 -8.13
CA LEU A 56 -2.12 -14.15 -7.28
C LEU A 56 -3.20 -13.39 -8.07
N ARG A 57 -3.06 -13.27 -9.37
CA ARG A 57 -3.92 -12.41 -10.20
C ARG A 57 -5.41 -12.72 -10.16
N HIS A 58 -5.78 -13.93 -9.85
CA HIS A 58 -7.19 -14.31 -9.86
C HIS A 58 -7.97 -13.73 -8.67
N ASN A 59 -7.29 -13.42 -7.60
CA ASN A 59 -7.93 -12.97 -6.37
C ASN A 59 -7.51 -11.58 -5.92
N LEU A 60 -6.45 -11.02 -6.52
CA LEU A 60 -5.91 -9.72 -6.14
C LEU A 60 -5.59 -8.90 -7.38
N THR A 61 -5.64 -7.57 -7.24
CA THR A 61 -5.09 -6.73 -8.30
C THR A 61 -3.59 -6.97 -8.34
N ILE A 62 -2.96 -6.67 -9.45
CA ILE A 62 -1.51 -6.84 -9.57
C ILE A 62 -0.78 -5.94 -8.56
N TYR A 63 -1.31 -4.75 -8.28
CA TYR A 63 -0.68 -3.84 -7.31
C TYR A 63 -0.75 -4.41 -5.90
N ASP A 64 -1.90 -4.94 -5.49
CA ASP A 64 -2.02 -5.59 -4.18
C ASP A 64 -1.15 -6.84 -4.12
N ALA A 65 -1.08 -7.58 -5.22
CA ALA A 65 -0.24 -8.77 -5.30
C ALA A 65 1.24 -8.45 -5.08
N ALA A 66 1.71 -7.28 -5.52
CA ALA A 66 3.10 -6.90 -5.32
C ALA A 66 3.42 -6.73 -3.82
N TYR A 67 2.50 -6.15 -3.04
CA TYR A 67 2.69 -6.00 -1.60
C TYR A 67 2.65 -7.35 -0.91
N VAL A 68 1.72 -8.22 -1.30
CA VAL A 68 1.61 -9.56 -0.72
C VAL A 68 2.86 -10.38 -1.03
N ALA A 69 3.32 -10.36 -2.29
CA ALA A 69 4.49 -11.12 -2.70
C ALA A 69 5.74 -10.66 -1.94
N LEU A 70 5.88 -9.35 -1.70
CA LEU A 70 6.99 -8.84 -0.93
C LEU A 70 6.93 -9.32 0.52
N ALA A 71 5.75 -9.24 1.14
CA ALA A 71 5.59 -9.69 2.52
C ALA A 71 5.89 -11.18 2.65
N GLU A 72 5.45 -11.99 1.68
CA GLU A 72 5.74 -13.41 1.67
C GLU A 72 7.26 -13.65 1.54
N ALA A 73 7.92 -12.92 0.65
CA ALA A 73 9.35 -13.09 0.43
C ALA A 73 10.16 -12.70 1.66
N LEU A 74 9.72 -11.69 2.40
CA LEU A 74 10.39 -11.24 3.60
C LEU A 74 9.92 -11.98 4.86
N GLN A 75 8.89 -12.80 4.73
CA GLN A 75 8.31 -13.57 5.84
C GLN A 75 7.85 -12.65 6.95
N VAL A 76 7.11 -11.61 6.59
CA VAL A 76 6.57 -10.63 7.53
C VAL A 76 5.07 -10.48 7.35
N THR A 77 4.43 -9.86 8.33
CA THR A 77 3.01 -9.54 8.25
C THR A 77 2.81 -8.31 7.37
N MET A 78 1.82 -8.37 6.49
CA MET A 78 1.44 -7.23 5.67
C MET A 78 0.39 -6.40 6.39
N LEU A 79 0.53 -5.08 6.37
CA LEU A 79 -0.48 -4.18 6.91
C LEU A 79 -1.29 -3.60 5.75
N THR A 80 -2.60 -3.54 5.91
CA THR A 80 -3.49 -2.97 4.91
C THR A 80 -4.64 -2.22 5.58
N GLY A 81 -5.21 -1.25 4.87
CA GLY A 81 -6.44 -0.62 5.29
C GLY A 81 -7.67 -1.29 4.67
N ASP A 82 -7.48 -2.29 3.82
CA ASP A 82 -8.56 -2.93 3.08
C ASP A 82 -8.94 -4.27 3.71
N GLN A 83 -10.12 -4.32 4.32
CA GLN A 83 -10.62 -5.53 4.95
C GLN A 83 -10.75 -6.70 3.95
N ARG A 84 -11.07 -6.40 2.70
CA ARG A 84 -11.26 -7.45 1.71
C ARG A 84 -9.95 -8.16 1.37
N LEU A 85 -8.84 -7.43 1.43
CA LEU A 85 -7.55 -8.03 1.15
C LEU A 85 -7.19 -9.05 2.23
N ALA A 86 -7.54 -8.77 3.47
CA ALA A 86 -7.26 -9.68 4.57
C ALA A 86 -8.00 -11.01 4.44
N SER A 87 -9.13 -11.01 3.70
CA SER A 87 -9.93 -12.21 3.51
C SER A 87 -9.70 -12.88 2.16
N ALA A 88 -8.88 -12.31 1.30
CA ALA A 88 -8.69 -12.86 -0.05
C ALA A 88 -7.95 -14.19 0.00
N PRO A 89 -8.38 -15.18 -0.80
CA PRO A 89 -7.63 -16.43 -0.86
C PRO A 89 -6.36 -16.24 -1.68
N GLY A 90 -5.37 -17.04 -1.42
CA GLY A 90 -4.11 -17.02 -2.17
C GLY A 90 -2.89 -16.59 -1.38
N PRO A 91 -2.93 -15.46 -0.66
CA PRO A 91 -1.77 -15.02 0.12
C PRO A 91 -1.39 -16.04 1.19
N THR A 92 -0.09 -16.23 1.39
CA THR A 92 0.41 -17.10 2.43
C THR A 92 1.01 -16.34 3.60
N CYS A 93 1.15 -15.00 3.49
CA CYS A 93 1.59 -14.19 4.61
C CYS A 93 0.39 -13.78 5.46
N PRO A 94 0.60 -13.50 6.75
CA PRO A 94 -0.46 -12.92 7.57
C PRO A 94 -0.78 -11.51 7.08
N ILE A 95 -2.03 -11.13 7.10
CA ILE A 95 -2.47 -9.80 6.70
C ILE A 95 -3.28 -9.20 7.83
N GLU A 96 -2.85 -8.00 8.28
CA GLU A 96 -3.48 -7.33 9.38
C GLU A 96 -4.10 -6.02 8.91
N VAL A 97 -5.34 -5.77 9.31
CA VAL A 97 -6.04 -4.54 8.93
C VAL A 97 -5.71 -3.43 9.92
N SER A 98 -5.40 -2.25 9.40
CA SER A 98 -5.03 -1.10 10.22
C SER A 98 -6.18 -0.71 11.15
N LYS A 99 -5.87 -0.57 12.46
CA LYS A 99 -6.85 -0.17 13.44
C LYS A 99 -7.34 1.25 13.22
N ALA A 100 -6.50 2.10 12.75
CA ALA A 100 -6.89 3.49 12.53
C ALA A 100 -8.03 3.57 11.55
N ASN A 101 -8.02 2.69 10.54
CA ASN A 101 -9.05 2.69 9.55
C ASN A 101 -10.37 2.21 10.10
N ARG A 102 -10.36 1.44 11.15
CA ARG A 102 -11.59 0.90 11.72
C ARG A 102 -12.32 1.86 12.63
N HIS A 103 -11.62 2.90 13.11
CA HIS A 103 -12.26 3.80 14.04
C HIS A 103 -12.85 5.01 13.41
N ARG A 104 -12.64 5.24 12.16
CA ARG A 104 -13.05 6.44 11.64
C ARG A 104 -14.47 6.71 11.64
N PRO A 105 -15.21 5.91 11.46
CA PRO A 105 -16.53 6.20 11.24
C PRO A 105 -17.26 6.66 12.33
N ASP A 106 -16.92 6.31 13.39
CA ASP A 106 -17.63 6.60 14.48
C ASP A 106 -17.75 7.91 14.66
N VAL A 107 -17.06 8.52 14.06
CA VAL A 107 -17.04 9.65 14.29
C VAL A 107 -18.11 10.15 13.77
N PRO A 108 -18.84 10.64 14.34
CA PRO A 108 -19.91 11.22 13.89
C PRO A 108 -19.42 12.45 13.65
#